data_f1be5add82f1c47859a379a1508ed78e
#
_entry.id   f1be5add82f1c47859a379a1508ed78e
#
_cell.length_a   1.000
_cell.length_b   1.000
_cell.length_c   1.000
_cell.angle_alpha   90.00
_cell.angle_beta   90.00
_cell.angle_gamma   90.00
#
_symmetry.space_group_name_H-M   'P 1'
#
loop_
_entity.id
_entity.type
_entity.pdbx_description
1 polymer ?
#
loop_
_entity_poly.entity_id
_entity_poly.type
_entity_poly.pdbx_seq_one_letter_code
_entity_poly.pdbx_strand_id
1 'polypeptide(L)'
;MEPAEVGDVEIFGEYVGRIRAQQFVEVRARVEGYLESMLFAEGKYVTKNQVLFVINQDQYRAKADKARAQLKKDEAQALKAKRDLERIRPLYAQNAASQLDLDNAQAAYETAEASVSMSQADLDQAELELGYTIVRSPLSGHISERNVDLGTLVGPGAKSLLATVVKSDTVLVDFSMTALDYLKSKERNIEIGRQDSTRSWQPNITITLADNTVYPYKGYVDFAEPQVDPQTGTFSVRAEMPNPNRVLLPGQFTKVKLLLDVREGAVAVPQKAVTIEKGGAYIYVMRRDSTVEKRFIELGPEFGNNMVVERGLVAGEQVVTEGFHKLTPGMKVRA
;
A
#
# COMPACT_ATOMS: atom_id res chain seq x y z
N MET A 1 5.32 -41.37 27.76
CA MET A 1 3.90 -41.13 27.47
C MET A 1 3.60 -39.66 27.75
N GLU A 2 2.72 -39.08 26.96
CA GLU A 2 2.34 -37.65 27.11
C GLU A 2 0.81 -37.56 26.99
N PRO A 3 0.14 -36.66 27.73
CA PRO A 3 -1.31 -36.49 27.57
C PRO A 3 -1.58 -35.76 26.25
N ALA A 4 -2.71 -36.11 25.62
CA ALA A 4 -3.21 -35.33 24.49
C ALA A 4 -3.64 -33.96 25.00
N GLU A 5 -2.89 -32.92 24.58
CA GLU A 5 -3.14 -31.56 24.99
C GLU A 5 -4.30 -30.95 24.23
N VAL A 6 -5.07 -30.10 24.91
CA VAL A 6 -6.14 -29.31 24.30
C VAL A 6 -5.77 -27.84 24.38
N GLY A 7 -5.88 -27.18 23.26
CA GLY A 7 -5.59 -25.75 23.21
C GLY A 7 -5.98 -25.17 21.86
N ASP A 8 -5.89 -23.84 21.80
CA ASP A 8 -6.06 -23.13 20.54
C ASP A 8 -4.78 -23.24 19.72
N VAL A 9 -4.90 -23.77 18.52
CA VAL A 9 -3.78 -23.99 17.61
C VAL A 9 -3.84 -23.00 16.46
N GLU A 10 -2.83 -22.13 16.39
CA GLU A 10 -2.64 -21.22 15.27
C GLU A 10 -1.93 -21.94 14.12
N ILE A 11 -2.52 -21.88 12.93
CA ILE A 11 -2.00 -22.50 11.71
C ILE A 11 -1.47 -21.39 10.81
N PHE A 12 -0.20 -21.50 10.46
CA PHE A 12 0.49 -20.51 9.64
C PHE A 12 0.88 -21.08 8.28
N GLY A 13 0.79 -20.23 7.25
CA GLY A 13 1.50 -20.41 5.98
C GLY A 13 2.81 -19.64 6.02
N GLU A 14 3.89 -20.23 5.49
CA GLU A 14 5.18 -19.57 5.36
C GLU A 14 5.46 -19.23 3.89
N TYR A 15 5.81 -17.98 3.64
CA TYR A 15 6.03 -17.45 2.30
C TYR A 15 7.27 -16.57 2.27
N VAL A 16 7.84 -16.38 1.08
CA VAL A 16 8.88 -15.36 0.86
C VAL A 16 8.18 -14.08 0.40
N GLY A 17 8.41 -13.01 1.12
CA GLY A 17 7.86 -11.69 0.81
C GLY A 17 8.93 -10.67 0.45
N ARG A 18 8.49 -9.60 -0.21
CA ARG A 18 9.30 -8.43 -0.52
C ARG A 18 8.67 -7.19 0.07
N ILE A 19 9.47 -6.40 0.78
CA ILE A 19 9.04 -5.13 1.35
C ILE A 19 9.03 -4.06 0.27
N ARG A 20 7.93 -3.30 0.20
CA ARG A 20 7.75 -2.18 -0.69
C ARG A 20 7.30 -0.94 0.09
N ALA A 21 7.69 0.24 -0.37
CA ALA A 21 7.19 1.49 0.21
C ALA A 21 5.68 1.61 0.01
N GLN A 22 4.99 2.21 0.98
CA GLN A 22 3.57 2.54 0.84
C GLN A 22 3.34 3.50 -0.33
N GLN A 23 4.20 4.51 -0.45
CA GLN A 23 4.20 5.45 -1.56
C GLN A 23 5.64 5.76 -1.99
N PHE A 24 5.83 5.80 -3.30
CA PHE A 24 7.08 6.13 -3.95
C PHE A 24 6.76 7.14 -5.04
N VAL A 25 7.29 8.36 -4.92
CA VAL A 25 7.01 9.43 -5.87
C VAL A 25 8.30 10.07 -6.35
N GLU A 26 8.47 10.12 -7.65
CA GLU A 26 9.54 10.84 -8.31
C GLU A 26 9.21 12.33 -8.38
N VAL A 27 10.11 13.13 -7.87
CA VAL A 27 10.07 14.60 -7.96
C VAL A 27 10.75 15.00 -9.26
N ARG A 28 9.97 15.53 -10.19
CA ARG A 28 10.43 15.86 -11.55
C ARG A 28 10.26 17.35 -11.85
N ALA A 29 11.21 17.90 -12.61
CA ALA A 29 11.08 19.24 -13.17
C ALA A 29 9.98 19.27 -14.25
N ARG A 30 9.10 20.27 -14.16
CA ARG A 30 8.00 20.50 -15.12
C ARG A 30 8.29 21.61 -16.11
N VAL A 31 9.28 22.45 -15.79
CA VAL A 31 9.73 23.59 -16.61
C VAL A 31 11.23 23.52 -16.79
N GLU A 32 11.72 24.12 -17.86
CA GLU A 32 13.14 24.16 -18.19
C GLU A 32 13.84 25.34 -17.48
N GLY A 33 15.04 25.13 -16.98
CA GLY A 33 15.86 26.17 -16.39
C GLY A 33 17.02 25.62 -15.58
N TYR A 34 17.91 26.50 -15.15
CA TYR A 34 19.03 26.10 -14.31
C TYR A 34 18.58 25.90 -12.87
N LEU A 35 19.07 24.84 -12.23
CA LEU A 35 18.78 24.55 -10.83
C LEU A 35 19.59 25.50 -9.93
N GLU A 36 18.93 26.41 -9.24
CA GLU A 36 19.59 27.44 -8.42
C GLU A 36 19.84 27.00 -6.98
N SER A 37 18.88 26.33 -6.36
CA SER A 37 19.01 25.94 -4.96
C SER A 37 18.34 24.62 -4.64
N MET A 38 18.87 23.97 -3.60
CA MET A 38 18.33 22.77 -2.96
C MET A 38 18.12 23.10 -1.47
N LEU A 39 16.90 22.90 -0.97
CA LEU A 39 16.45 23.34 0.35
C LEU A 39 16.11 22.16 1.28
N PHE A 40 16.81 21.04 1.13
CA PHE A 40 16.68 19.87 1.98
C PHE A 40 18.04 19.21 2.18
N ALA A 41 18.14 18.32 3.16
CA ALA A 41 19.27 17.41 3.33
C ALA A 41 18.90 16.02 2.81
N GLU A 42 19.79 15.42 2.02
CA GLU A 42 19.61 14.06 1.45
C GLU A 42 19.41 13.01 2.54
N GLY A 43 18.54 12.06 2.30
CA GLY A 43 18.17 11.00 3.26
C GLY A 43 17.31 11.47 4.44
N LYS A 44 16.98 12.76 4.54
CA LYS A 44 16.17 13.30 5.64
C LYS A 44 14.68 13.28 5.33
N TYR A 45 13.90 13.45 6.39
CA TYR A 45 12.45 13.56 6.28
C TYR A 45 12.05 14.93 5.76
N VAL A 46 11.14 14.95 4.80
CA VAL A 46 10.52 16.17 4.24
C VAL A 46 9.01 16.08 4.42
N THR A 47 8.38 17.25 4.60
CA THR A 47 6.93 17.35 4.72
C THR A 47 6.27 17.64 3.37
N LYS A 48 5.01 17.25 3.21
CA LYS A 48 4.21 17.60 2.04
C LYS A 48 4.19 19.12 1.84
N ASN A 49 4.35 19.57 0.59
CA ASN A 49 4.46 20.97 0.17
C ASN A 49 5.75 21.69 0.61
N GLN A 50 6.67 21.03 1.30
CA GLN A 50 8.00 21.63 1.56
C GLN A 50 8.70 21.91 0.24
N VAL A 51 9.33 23.09 0.14
CA VAL A 51 10.15 23.45 -1.02
C VAL A 51 11.41 22.59 -1.01
N LEU A 52 11.67 21.93 -2.12
CA LEU A 52 12.82 21.06 -2.31
C LEU A 52 13.88 21.71 -3.20
N PHE A 53 13.46 22.20 -4.36
CA PHE A 53 14.34 22.82 -5.33
C PHE A 53 13.75 24.12 -5.86
N VAL A 54 14.62 25.02 -6.28
CA VAL A 54 14.26 26.25 -6.99
C VAL A 54 15.00 26.25 -8.32
N ILE A 55 14.25 26.37 -9.41
CA ILE A 55 14.72 26.55 -10.77
C ILE A 55 14.75 28.07 -11.05
N ASN A 56 15.69 28.55 -11.84
CA ASN A 56 15.79 29.97 -12.18
C ASN A 56 14.44 30.53 -12.62
N GLN A 57 14.01 31.62 -11.97
CA GLN A 57 12.68 32.21 -12.11
C GLN A 57 12.61 33.38 -13.04
N ASP A 58 13.75 34.00 -13.43
CA ASP A 58 13.79 35.31 -14.04
C ASP A 58 12.94 35.38 -15.31
N GLN A 59 13.11 34.43 -16.23
CA GLN A 59 12.33 34.41 -17.47
C GLN A 59 10.81 34.16 -17.23
N TYR A 60 10.46 33.36 -16.24
CA TYR A 60 9.04 33.05 -15.91
C TYR A 60 8.39 34.24 -15.22
N ARG A 61 9.12 34.91 -14.33
CA ARG A 61 8.67 36.13 -13.68
C ARG A 61 8.42 37.26 -14.68
N ALA A 62 9.38 37.49 -15.61
CA ALA A 62 9.21 38.47 -16.70
C ALA A 62 8.00 38.11 -17.61
N LYS A 63 7.75 36.82 -17.89
CA LYS A 63 6.60 36.35 -18.67
C LYS A 63 5.28 36.65 -17.95
N ALA A 64 5.19 36.34 -16.66
CA ALA A 64 4.01 36.60 -15.84
C ALA A 64 3.74 38.12 -15.71
N ASP A 65 4.77 38.93 -15.50
CA ASP A 65 4.62 40.38 -15.40
C ASP A 65 4.17 41.01 -16.72
N LYS A 66 4.66 40.52 -17.88
CA LYS A 66 4.17 40.90 -19.21
C LYS A 66 2.70 40.56 -19.41
N ALA A 67 2.29 39.36 -19.07
CA ALA A 67 0.88 38.91 -19.17
C ALA A 67 -0.04 39.75 -18.25
N ARG A 68 0.42 40.05 -17.03
CA ARG A 68 -0.31 40.87 -16.07
C ARG A 68 -0.47 42.33 -16.59
N ALA A 69 0.53 42.88 -17.26
CA ALA A 69 0.45 44.20 -17.89
C ALA A 69 -0.55 44.18 -19.06
N GLN A 70 -0.58 43.10 -19.86
CA GLN A 70 -1.53 42.97 -20.98
C GLN A 70 -2.98 42.87 -20.42
N LEU A 71 -3.23 42.10 -19.41
CA LEU A 71 -4.55 42.01 -18.76
C LEU A 71 -5.03 43.38 -18.29
N LYS A 72 -4.20 44.16 -17.59
CA LYS A 72 -4.56 45.51 -17.16
C LYS A 72 -4.92 46.44 -18.31
N LYS A 73 -4.24 46.33 -19.46
CA LYS A 73 -4.55 47.09 -20.65
C LYS A 73 -5.94 46.70 -21.20
N ASP A 74 -6.24 45.41 -21.29
CA ASP A 74 -7.50 44.92 -21.85
C ASP A 74 -8.68 45.19 -20.89
N GLU A 75 -8.47 45.10 -19.58
CA GLU A 75 -9.44 45.56 -18.56
C GLU A 75 -9.79 47.04 -18.71
N ALA A 76 -8.77 47.90 -18.94
CA ALA A 76 -9.01 49.32 -19.16
C ALA A 76 -9.80 49.56 -20.46
N GLN A 77 -9.54 48.78 -21.51
CA GLN A 77 -10.27 48.84 -22.77
C GLN A 77 -11.73 48.41 -22.60
N ALA A 78 -11.95 47.31 -21.88
CA ALA A 78 -13.32 46.81 -21.57
C ALA A 78 -14.09 47.80 -20.71
N LEU A 79 -13.44 48.42 -19.72
CA LEU A 79 -14.07 49.46 -18.90
C LEU A 79 -14.47 50.69 -19.73
N LYS A 80 -13.62 51.10 -20.71
CA LYS A 80 -13.97 52.15 -21.64
C LYS A 80 -15.19 51.79 -22.48
N ALA A 81 -15.19 50.63 -23.12
CA ALA A 81 -16.29 50.14 -23.95
C ALA A 81 -17.60 50.01 -23.16
N LYS A 82 -17.53 49.53 -21.91
CA LYS A 82 -18.66 49.45 -20.99
C LYS A 82 -19.27 50.84 -20.72
N ARG A 83 -18.43 51.84 -20.41
CA ARG A 83 -18.89 53.22 -20.16
C ARG A 83 -19.53 53.83 -21.41
N ASP A 84 -19.01 53.53 -22.59
CA ASP A 84 -19.57 54.04 -23.86
C ASP A 84 -20.94 53.35 -24.12
N LEU A 85 -21.08 52.07 -23.89
CA LEU A 85 -22.36 51.36 -23.99
C LEU A 85 -23.38 51.91 -22.96
N GLU A 86 -22.98 52.11 -21.71
CA GLU A 86 -23.82 52.67 -20.64
C GLU A 86 -24.28 54.09 -20.96
N ARG A 87 -23.55 54.83 -21.75
CA ARG A 87 -23.91 56.18 -22.23
C ARG A 87 -24.88 56.12 -23.39
N ILE A 88 -24.67 55.24 -24.34
CA ILE A 88 -25.48 55.13 -25.58
C ILE A 88 -26.86 54.51 -25.29
N ARG A 89 -26.96 53.50 -24.41
CA ARG A 89 -28.17 52.77 -24.07
C ARG A 89 -29.37 53.71 -23.67
N PRO A 90 -29.20 54.69 -22.77
CA PRO A 90 -30.28 55.63 -22.43
C PRO A 90 -30.57 56.61 -23.54
N LEU A 91 -29.61 57.01 -24.35
CA LEU A 91 -29.82 57.91 -25.52
C LEU A 91 -30.68 57.20 -26.59
N TYR A 92 -30.43 55.94 -26.83
CA TYR A 92 -31.27 55.12 -27.70
C TYR A 92 -32.72 55.01 -27.21
N ALA A 93 -32.88 54.77 -25.89
CA ALA A 93 -34.22 54.71 -25.28
C ALA A 93 -35.00 56.01 -25.41
N GLN A 94 -34.29 57.16 -25.55
CA GLN A 94 -34.87 58.48 -25.75
C GLN A 94 -34.95 58.87 -27.22
N ASN A 95 -34.69 57.96 -28.19
CA ASN A 95 -34.59 58.21 -29.63
C ASN A 95 -33.53 59.21 -30.01
N ALA A 96 -32.51 59.42 -29.19
CA ALA A 96 -31.39 60.33 -29.44
C ALA A 96 -30.09 59.66 -29.97
N ALA A 97 -30.13 58.34 -30.15
CA ALA A 97 -29.09 57.51 -30.82
C ALA A 97 -29.76 56.50 -31.76
N SER A 98 -29.05 56.00 -32.78
CA SER A 98 -29.50 54.98 -33.69
C SER A 98 -29.37 53.57 -33.15
N GLN A 99 -30.14 52.63 -33.69
CA GLN A 99 -29.97 51.19 -33.40
C GLN A 99 -28.54 50.73 -33.71
N LEU A 100 -27.99 51.21 -34.82
CA LEU A 100 -26.62 50.88 -35.23
C LEU A 100 -25.57 51.32 -34.18
N ASP A 101 -25.75 52.50 -33.57
CA ASP A 101 -24.86 52.98 -32.52
C ASP A 101 -24.89 52.11 -31.29
N LEU A 102 -26.10 51.62 -30.88
CA LEU A 102 -26.27 50.73 -29.79
C LEU A 102 -25.61 49.36 -30.06
N ASP A 103 -25.89 48.77 -31.26
CA ASP A 103 -25.33 47.49 -31.65
C ASP A 103 -23.82 47.52 -31.74
N ASN A 104 -23.25 48.62 -32.28
CA ASN A 104 -21.81 48.81 -32.32
C ASN A 104 -21.18 48.94 -30.91
N ALA A 105 -21.81 49.68 -30.01
CA ALA A 105 -21.30 49.81 -28.64
C ALA A 105 -21.41 48.47 -27.85
N GLN A 106 -22.46 47.73 -28.08
CA GLN A 106 -22.64 46.37 -27.50
C GLN A 106 -21.56 45.42 -28.00
N ALA A 107 -21.37 45.33 -29.33
CA ALA A 107 -20.34 44.49 -29.95
C ALA A 107 -18.93 44.88 -29.50
N ALA A 108 -18.65 46.19 -29.38
CA ALA A 108 -17.36 46.68 -28.87
C ALA A 108 -17.11 46.25 -27.43
N TYR A 109 -18.13 46.31 -26.57
CA TYR A 109 -18.03 45.82 -25.19
C TYR A 109 -17.80 44.31 -25.10
N GLU A 110 -18.62 43.55 -25.84
CA GLU A 110 -18.48 42.08 -25.88
C GLU A 110 -17.09 41.62 -26.39
N THR A 111 -16.58 42.31 -27.43
CA THR A 111 -15.23 42.04 -27.94
C THR A 111 -14.15 42.35 -26.93
N ALA A 112 -14.27 43.49 -26.21
CA ALA A 112 -13.31 43.87 -25.19
C ALA A 112 -13.37 42.93 -23.98
N GLU A 113 -14.56 42.46 -23.58
CA GLU A 113 -14.74 41.47 -22.51
C GLU A 113 -14.14 40.10 -22.89
N ALA A 114 -14.30 39.67 -24.12
CA ALA A 114 -13.63 38.47 -24.64
C ALA A 114 -12.09 38.60 -24.60
N SER A 115 -11.56 39.80 -24.91
CA SER A 115 -10.11 40.09 -24.83
C SER A 115 -9.58 40.02 -23.40
N VAL A 116 -10.35 40.50 -22.41
CA VAL A 116 -10.03 40.34 -20.96
C VAL A 116 -9.96 38.87 -20.58
N SER A 117 -10.94 38.08 -21.01
CA SER A 117 -10.96 36.64 -20.71
C SER A 117 -9.74 35.92 -21.29
N MET A 118 -9.31 36.30 -22.50
CA MET A 118 -8.13 35.73 -23.16
C MET A 118 -6.83 36.14 -22.40
N SER A 119 -6.65 37.39 -22.09
CA SER A 119 -5.45 37.86 -21.37
C SER A 119 -5.40 37.38 -19.92
N GLN A 120 -6.55 37.13 -19.29
CA GLN A 120 -6.60 36.45 -17.98
C GLN A 120 -6.09 35.00 -18.08
N ALA A 121 -6.52 34.25 -19.10
CA ALA A 121 -6.04 32.88 -19.33
C ALA A 121 -4.52 32.83 -19.61
N ASP A 122 -4.01 33.82 -20.38
CA ASP A 122 -2.57 33.97 -20.63
C ASP A 122 -1.79 34.24 -19.34
N LEU A 123 -2.33 35.08 -18.46
CA LEU A 123 -1.73 35.33 -17.13
C LEU A 123 -1.72 34.10 -16.27
N ASP A 124 -2.85 33.41 -16.17
CA ASP A 124 -2.96 32.17 -15.39
C ASP A 124 -1.95 31.10 -15.86
N GLN A 125 -1.77 30.97 -17.18
CA GLN A 125 -0.76 30.10 -17.76
C GLN A 125 0.67 30.50 -17.35
N ALA A 126 0.99 31.78 -17.41
CA ALA A 126 2.32 32.30 -17.07
C ALA A 126 2.61 32.15 -15.56
N GLU A 127 1.62 32.37 -14.69
CA GLU A 127 1.73 32.17 -13.24
C GLU A 127 1.85 30.68 -12.87
N LEU A 128 1.18 29.79 -13.57
CA LEU A 128 1.33 28.36 -13.41
C LEU A 128 2.77 27.91 -13.76
N GLU A 129 3.31 28.35 -14.87
CA GLU A 129 4.69 28.07 -15.27
C GLU A 129 5.70 28.62 -14.24
N LEU A 130 5.49 29.82 -13.75
CA LEU A 130 6.29 30.40 -12.65
C LEU A 130 6.17 29.56 -11.38
N GLY A 131 4.97 29.07 -11.05
CA GLY A 131 4.74 28.18 -9.92
C GLY A 131 5.52 26.87 -10.01
N TYR A 132 5.71 26.32 -11.21
CA TYR A 132 6.49 25.11 -11.44
C TYR A 132 8.00 25.26 -11.26
N THR A 133 8.51 26.48 -11.21
CA THR A 133 9.92 26.74 -10.88
C THR A 133 10.25 26.44 -9.42
N ILE A 134 9.25 26.45 -8.52
CA ILE A 134 9.38 26.07 -7.12
C ILE A 134 8.91 24.64 -6.96
N VAL A 135 9.86 23.72 -6.96
CA VAL A 135 9.57 22.28 -6.85
C VAL A 135 9.33 21.90 -5.40
N ARG A 136 8.15 21.37 -5.12
CA ARG A 136 7.71 21.01 -3.77
C ARG A 136 7.51 19.50 -3.62
N SER A 137 7.64 19.01 -2.39
CA SER A 137 7.35 17.62 -2.09
C SER A 137 5.84 17.30 -2.25
N PRO A 138 5.47 16.27 -3.04
CA PRO A 138 4.08 15.88 -3.20
C PRO A 138 3.52 15.13 -1.98
N LEU A 139 4.39 14.55 -1.15
CA LEU A 139 4.03 13.80 0.05
C LEU A 139 5.03 14.04 1.18
N SER A 140 4.66 13.64 2.40
CA SER A 140 5.60 13.58 3.53
C SER A 140 6.31 12.23 3.53
N GLY A 141 7.64 12.24 3.64
CA GLY A 141 8.44 11.01 3.59
C GLY A 141 9.94 11.31 3.59
N HIS A 142 10.75 10.28 3.34
CA HIS A 142 12.20 10.45 3.22
C HIS A 142 12.57 10.72 1.76
N ILE A 143 13.37 11.77 1.59
CA ILE A 143 13.90 12.12 0.28
C ILE A 143 15.21 11.34 0.02
N SER A 144 15.38 10.85 -1.21
CA SER A 144 16.62 10.22 -1.66
C SER A 144 17.76 11.24 -1.82
N GLU A 145 18.89 10.77 -2.32
CA GLU A 145 19.91 11.63 -2.91
C GLU A 145 19.34 12.40 -4.12
N ARG A 146 19.98 13.52 -4.48
CA ARG A 146 19.67 14.26 -5.69
C ARG A 146 20.20 13.52 -6.93
N ASN A 147 19.45 13.60 -8.02
CA ASN A 147 19.87 13.02 -9.31
C ASN A 147 20.54 14.06 -10.22
N VAL A 148 20.56 15.33 -9.80
CA VAL A 148 21.13 16.46 -10.56
C VAL A 148 21.82 17.43 -9.63
N ASP A 149 22.91 18.04 -10.11
CA ASP A 149 23.67 19.03 -9.36
C ASP A 149 23.16 20.45 -9.57
N LEU A 150 23.42 21.33 -8.59
CA LEU A 150 23.16 22.77 -8.71
C LEU A 150 23.89 23.34 -9.92
N GLY A 151 23.23 24.25 -10.62
CA GLY A 151 23.74 24.84 -11.87
C GLY A 151 23.50 23.98 -13.11
N THR A 152 22.92 22.79 -12.98
CA THR A 152 22.54 21.94 -14.13
C THR A 152 21.24 22.47 -14.77
N LEU A 153 21.19 22.44 -16.09
CA LEU A 153 19.95 22.67 -16.84
C LEU A 153 19.03 21.46 -16.69
N VAL A 154 17.87 21.68 -16.09
CA VAL A 154 16.81 20.68 -15.90
C VAL A 154 15.58 21.05 -16.73
N GLY A 155 14.68 20.08 -16.97
CA GLY A 155 13.48 20.34 -17.74
C GLY A 155 12.66 19.08 -18.02
N PRO A 156 11.53 19.17 -18.71
CA PRO A 156 10.76 18.04 -19.14
C PRO A 156 11.60 17.09 -20.01
N GLY A 157 11.53 15.76 -19.73
CA GLY A 157 12.27 14.74 -20.50
C GLY A 157 13.33 14.01 -19.66
N ALA A 158 14.48 13.69 -20.27
CA ALA A 158 15.51 12.82 -19.69
C ALA A 158 16.13 13.36 -18.38
N LYS A 159 16.28 14.68 -18.25
CA LYS A 159 16.81 15.35 -17.05
C LYS A 159 15.71 15.91 -16.15
N SER A 160 14.53 15.33 -16.17
CA SER A 160 13.42 15.78 -15.34
C SER A 160 13.48 15.28 -13.90
N LEU A 161 14.06 14.09 -13.65
CA LEU A 161 14.13 13.47 -12.33
C LEU A 161 15.13 14.21 -11.44
N LEU A 162 14.63 14.84 -10.39
CA LEU A 162 15.44 15.63 -9.44
C LEU A 162 15.78 14.82 -8.18
N ALA A 163 14.79 14.16 -7.60
CA ALA A 163 14.91 13.31 -6.41
C ALA A 163 13.70 12.39 -6.32
N THR A 164 13.73 11.49 -5.34
CA THR A 164 12.60 10.61 -5.03
C THR A 164 12.18 10.79 -3.58
N VAL A 165 10.88 10.83 -3.31
CA VAL A 165 10.35 10.85 -1.94
C VAL A 165 9.63 9.55 -1.66
N VAL A 166 10.01 8.90 -0.56
CA VAL A 166 9.52 7.57 -0.17
C VAL A 166 8.80 7.67 1.17
N LYS A 167 7.55 7.27 1.20
CA LYS A 167 6.79 7.11 2.44
C LYS A 167 6.96 5.69 2.94
N SER A 168 7.60 5.52 4.10
CA SER A 168 7.98 4.23 4.69
C SER A 168 7.68 4.11 6.19
N ASP A 169 6.86 4.99 6.74
CA ASP A 169 6.29 4.87 8.10
C ASP A 169 5.32 3.68 8.22
N THR A 170 4.69 3.32 7.12
CA THR A 170 4.02 2.07 6.86
C THR A 170 4.61 1.49 5.58
N VAL A 171 4.83 0.19 5.53
CA VAL A 171 5.33 -0.53 4.36
C VAL A 171 4.33 -1.56 3.90
N LEU A 172 4.44 -1.94 2.65
CA LEU A 172 3.68 -3.03 2.05
C LEU A 172 4.60 -4.25 1.96
N VAL A 173 4.05 -5.41 2.27
CA VAL A 173 4.74 -6.69 2.14
C VAL A 173 3.99 -7.49 1.09
N ASP A 174 4.59 -7.62 -0.10
CA ASP A 174 4.05 -8.42 -1.19
C ASP A 174 4.63 -9.83 -1.10
N PHE A 175 3.79 -10.85 -1.18
CA PHE A 175 4.19 -12.26 -1.21
C PHE A 175 3.25 -13.08 -2.08
N SER A 176 3.72 -14.24 -2.55
CA SER A 176 2.93 -15.12 -3.40
C SER A 176 2.37 -16.30 -2.59
N MET A 177 1.08 -16.53 -2.69
CA MET A 177 0.36 -17.62 -2.06
C MET A 177 -0.08 -18.66 -3.09
N THR A 178 -0.05 -19.94 -2.74
CA THR A 178 -0.51 -21.00 -3.65
C THR A 178 -2.05 -21.07 -3.70
N ALA A 179 -2.58 -21.47 -4.86
CA ALA A 179 -4.02 -21.70 -5.00
C ALA A 179 -4.54 -22.77 -4.04
N LEU A 180 -3.71 -23.75 -3.66
CA LEU A 180 -4.05 -24.78 -2.70
C LEU A 180 -4.28 -24.21 -1.29
N ASP A 181 -3.37 -23.35 -0.81
CA ASP A 181 -3.49 -22.71 0.51
C ASP A 181 -4.72 -21.78 0.56
N TYR A 182 -5.01 -21.09 -0.55
CA TYR A 182 -6.22 -20.29 -0.68
C TYR A 182 -7.50 -21.14 -0.57
N LEU A 183 -7.57 -22.27 -1.27
CA LEU A 183 -8.72 -23.18 -1.20
C LEU A 183 -8.91 -23.72 0.21
N LYS A 184 -7.84 -24.14 0.88
CA LYS A 184 -7.87 -24.56 2.29
C LYS A 184 -8.41 -23.47 3.22
N SER A 185 -7.99 -22.22 3.02
CA SER A 185 -8.49 -21.07 3.78
C SER A 185 -9.98 -20.83 3.50
N LYS A 186 -10.39 -20.94 2.24
CA LYS A 186 -11.79 -20.73 1.82
C LYS A 186 -12.74 -21.81 2.31
N GLU A 187 -12.32 -23.07 2.37
CA GLU A 187 -13.10 -24.16 2.99
C GLU A 187 -13.48 -23.85 4.44
N ARG A 188 -12.72 -22.99 5.10
CA ARG A 188 -12.94 -22.50 6.46
C ARG A 188 -13.62 -21.13 6.53
N ASN A 189 -14.20 -20.67 5.42
CA ASN A 189 -14.81 -19.34 5.27
C ASN A 189 -13.87 -18.16 5.59
N ILE A 190 -12.56 -18.32 5.41
CA ILE A 190 -11.58 -17.26 5.60
C ILE A 190 -11.40 -16.54 4.27
N GLU A 191 -11.79 -15.27 4.21
CA GLU A 191 -11.53 -14.41 3.06
C GLU A 191 -10.23 -13.63 3.30
N ILE A 192 -9.17 -14.02 2.59
CA ILE A 192 -7.89 -13.34 2.64
C ILE A 192 -8.03 -11.97 1.96
N GLY A 193 -7.60 -10.90 2.64
CA GLY A 193 -7.74 -9.53 2.16
C GLY A 193 -9.06 -8.84 2.56
N ARG A 194 -9.91 -9.49 3.36
CA ARG A 194 -11.13 -8.89 3.87
C ARG A 194 -11.21 -9.05 5.39
N GLN A 195 -11.53 -7.97 6.08
CA GLN A 195 -11.75 -8.03 7.52
C GLN A 195 -13.13 -8.63 7.82
N ASP A 196 -13.17 -9.65 8.66
CA ASP A 196 -14.40 -10.29 9.13
C ASP A 196 -14.64 -9.91 10.59
N SER A 197 -15.63 -9.05 10.83
CA SER A 197 -15.98 -8.55 12.18
C SER A 197 -16.65 -9.62 13.06
N THR A 198 -17.01 -10.79 12.50
CA THR A 198 -17.67 -11.87 13.24
C THR A 198 -16.68 -12.79 13.94
N ARG A 199 -15.39 -12.66 13.66
CA ARG A 199 -14.31 -13.51 14.21
C ARG A 199 -13.57 -12.82 15.33
N SER A 200 -13.10 -13.63 16.29
CA SER A 200 -12.20 -13.19 17.37
C SER A 200 -10.79 -12.87 16.89
N TRP A 201 -10.40 -13.30 15.69
CA TRP A 201 -9.08 -13.07 15.09
C TRP A 201 -9.19 -12.69 13.61
N GLN A 202 -8.13 -12.08 13.08
CA GLN A 202 -8.03 -11.67 11.68
C GLN A 202 -6.76 -12.27 11.04
N PRO A 203 -6.77 -12.57 9.72
CA PRO A 203 -5.57 -12.94 9.00
C PRO A 203 -4.51 -11.84 9.15
N ASN A 204 -3.51 -12.12 9.95
CA ASN A 204 -2.39 -11.22 10.18
C ASN A 204 -1.09 -11.86 9.71
N ILE A 205 -0.11 -11.03 9.39
CA ILE A 205 1.22 -11.48 9.06
C ILE A 205 2.21 -11.10 10.17
N THR A 206 3.15 -11.99 10.38
CA THR A 206 4.39 -11.72 11.12
C THR A 206 5.54 -11.92 10.15
N ILE A 207 6.55 -11.05 10.21
CA ILE A 207 7.72 -11.16 9.35
C ILE A 207 8.97 -11.48 10.16
N THR A 208 9.85 -12.25 9.53
CA THR A 208 11.19 -12.55 10.06
C THR A 208 12.21 -11.90 9.14
N LEU A 209 13.06 -11.07 9.71
CA LEU A 209 14.09 -10.32 8.99
C LEU A 209 15.23 -11.25 8.54
N ALA A 210 16.15 -10.71 7.72
CA ALA A 210 17.28 -11.47 7.18
C ALA A 210 18.25 -12.01 8.25
N ASP A 211 18.29 -11.37 9.43
CA ASP A 211 19.06 -11.79 10.61
C ASP A 211 18.34 -12.84 11.48
N ASN A 212 17.20 -13.38 11.02
CA ASN A 212 16.29 -14.26 11.74
C ASN A 212 15.58 -13.64 12.95
N THR A 213 15.64 -12.33 13.14
CA THR A 213 14.84 -11.67 14.18
C THR A 213 13.38 -11.54 13.72
N VAL A 214 12.46 -11.78 14.65
CA VAL A 214 11.03 -11.58 14.40
C VAL A 214 10.69 -10.10 14.58
N TYR A 215 10.06 -9.51 13.59
CA TYR A 215 9.63 -8.12 13.66
C TYR A 215 8.48 -7.95 14.67
N PRO A 216 8.55 -6.96 15.59
CA PRO A 216 7.64 -6.90 16.74
C PRO A 216 6.21 -6.48 16.43
N TYR A 217 5.96 -5.91 15.24
CA TYR A 217 4.62 -5.48 14.83
C TYR A 217 3.99 -6.49 13.88
N LYS A 218 2.67 -6.67 14.02
CA LYS A 218 1.87 -7.48 13.09
C LYS A 218 1.36 -6.60 11.95
N GLY A 219 1.32 -7.18 10.75
CA GLY A 219 0.67 -6.58 9.59
C GLY A 219 -0.65 -7.27 9.29
N TYR A 220 -1.48 -6.62 8.48
CA TYR A 220 -2.77 -7.16 8.05
C TYR A 220 -2.84 -7.21 6.54
N VAL A 221 -3.40 -8.31 6.02
CA VAL A 221 -3.63 -8.44 4.59
C VAL A 221 -4.68 -7.42 4.15
N ASP A 222 -4.31 -6.56 3.21
CA ASP A 222 -5.19 -5.52 2.66
C ASP A 222 -5.62 -5.83 1.22
N PHE A 223 -4.89 -6.69 0.51
CA PHE A 223 -5.19 -7.03 -0.87
C PHE A 223 -4.75 -8.47 -1.19
N ALA A 224 -5.58 -9.16 -1.96
CA ALA A 224 -5.25 -10.43 -2.60
C ALA A 224 -5.67 -10.36 -4.07
N GLU A 225 -4.76 -10.73 -4.97
CA GLU A 225 -5.01 -10.75 -6.41
C GLU A 225 -6.14 -11.74 -6.72
N PRO A 226 -7.18 -11.35 -7.49
CA PRO A 226 -8.29 -12.24 -7.83
C PRO A 226 -7.94 -13.28 -8.90
N GLN A 227 -6.78 -13.16 -9.52
CA GLN A 227 -6.32 -14.03 -10.60
C GLN A 227 -5.07 -14.80 -10.18
N VAL A 228 -5.06 -16.10 -10.47
CA VAL A 228 -3.90 -16.98 -10.30
C VAL A 228 -3.02 -16.87 -11.56
N ASP A 229 -1.73 -16.70 -11.38
CA ASP A 229 -0.74 -16.79 -12.46
C ASP A 229 -0.67 -18.25 -12.95
N PRO A 230 -1.02 -18.52 -14.22
CA PRO A 230 -1.05 -19.88 -14.75
C PRO A 230 0.34 -20.53 -14.88
N GLN A 231 1.43 -19.76 -14.86
CA GLN A 231 2.78 -20.28 -14.95
C GLN A 231 3.29 -20.79 -13.61
N THR A 232 2.93 -20.12 -12.53
CA THR A 232 3.42 -20.43 -11.18
C THR A 232 2.39 -21.14 -10.30
N GLY A 233 1.11 -21.06 -10.65
CA GLY A 233 0.01 -21.57 -9.82
C GLY A 233 -0.19 -20.77 -8.53
N THR A 234 0.36 -19.56 -8.45
CA THR A 234 0.28 -18.68 -7.28
C THR A 234 -0.44 -17.36 -7.62
N PHE A 235 -0.85 -16.63 -6.62
CA PHE A 235 -1.37 -15.28 -6.76
C PHE A 235 -0.72 -14.36 -5.73
N SER A 236 -0.68 -13.08 -6.04
CA SER A 236 -0.06 -12.07 -5.19
C SER A 236 -0.99 -11.70 -4.04
N VAL A 237 -0.41 -11.67 -2.85
CA VAL A 237 -1.06 -11.17 -1.62
C VAL A 237 -0.22 -10.03 -1.08
N ARG A 238 -0.90 -8.97 -0.66
CA ARG A 238 -0.27 -7.80 -0.06
C ARG A 238 -0.78 -7.61 1.36
N ALA A 239 0.16 -7.28 2.24
CA ALA A 239 -0.17 -6.89 3.60
C ALA A 239 0.44 -5.53 3.94
N GLU A 240 -0.28 -4.75 4.71
CA GLU A 240 0.18 -3.49 5.27
C GLU A 240 0.83 -3.73 6.62
N MET A 241 2.05 -3.19 6.83
CA MET A 241 2.87 -3.40 8.02
C MET A 241 3.31 -2.05 8.59
N PRO A 242 3.03 -1.74 9.88
CA PRO A 242 3.55 -0.55 10.54
C PRO A 242 5.08 -0.56 10.60
N ASN A 243 5.73 0.57 10.34
CA ASN A 243 7.19 0.70 10.38
C ASN A 243 7.63 1.98 11.12
N PRO A 244 7.23 2.18 12.39
CA PRO A 244 7.49 3.42 13.12
C PRO A 244 8.99 3.69 13.29
N ASN A 245 9.79 2.65 13.48
CA ASN A 245 11.24 2.73 13.68
C ASN A 245 12.04 2.64 12.37
N ARG A 246 11.37 2.49 11.22
CA ARG A 246 11.97 2.41 9.87
C ARG A 246 13.04 1.34 9.71
N VAL A 247 12.91 0.25 10.43
CA VAL A 247 13.78 -0.93 10.33
C VAL A 247 13.56 -1.64 8.99
N LEU A 248 12.32 -1.60 8.50
CA LEU A 248 11.93 -2.21 7.24
C LEU A 248 12.25 -1.26 6.09
N LEU A 249 13.22 -1.63 5.27
CA LEU A 249 13.61 -0.85 4.10
C LEU A 249 12.95 -1.42 2.84
N PRO A 250 12.32 -0.58 2.01
CA PRO A 250 11.80 -1.01 0.71
C PRO A 250 12.89 -1.70 -0.13
N GLY A 251 12.53 -2.82 -0.73
CA GLY A 251 13.45 -3.66 -1.50
C GLY A 251 13.98 -4.89 -0.77
N GLN A 252 13.90 -4.94 0.55
CA GLN A 252 14.32 -6.11 1.34
C GLN A 252 13.39 -7.30 1.11
N PHE A 253 13.97 -8.51 1.16
CA PHE A 253 13.24 -9.77 1.26
C PHE A 253 13.04 -10.16 2.71
N THR A 254 11.94 -10.84 3.01
CA THR A 254 11.58 -11.27 4.36
C THR A 254 10.83 -12.61 4.29
N LYS A 255 10.88 -13.39 5.37
CA LYS A 255 9.99 -14.53 5.54
C LYS A 255 8.69 -14.04 6.16
N VAL A 256 7.58 -14.37 5.53
CA VAL A 256 6.22 -14.00 5.95
C VAL A 256 5.56 -15.23 6.53
N LYS A 257 5.06 -15.11 7.77
CA LYS A 257 4.14 -16.06 8.38
C LYS A 257 2.76 -15.45 8.38
N LEU A 258 1.85 -16.01 7.58
CA LEU A 258 0.46 -15.60 7.51
C LEU A 258 -0.38 -16.54 8.39
N LEU A 259 -1.14 -15.98 9.31
CA LEU A 259 -2.12 -16.72 10.10
C LEU A 259 -3.28 -17.12 9.18
N LEU A 260 -3.39 -18.43 8.90
CA LEU A 260 -4.39 -19.00 7.99
C LEU A 260 -5.63 -19.50 8.73
N ASP A 261 -5.47 -20.01 9.95
CA ASP A 261 -6.58 -20.57 10.74
C ASP A 261 -6.23 -20.58 12.23
N VAL A 262 -7.26 -20.54 13.07
CA VAL A 262 -7.16 -20.77 14.51
C VAL A 262 -8.13 -21.87 14.88
N ARG A 263 -7.61 -23.01 15.35
CA ARG A 263 -8.39 -24.16 15.80
C ARG A 263 -8.61 -24.07 17.28
N GLU A 264 -9.78 -23.57 17.70
CA GLU A 264 -10.15 -23.46 19.10
C GLU A 264 -10.41 -24.88 19.69
N GLY A 265 -9.80 -25.15 20.83
CA GLY A 265 -9.97 -26.41 21.54
C GLY A 265 -9.49 -27.64 20.77
N ALA A 266 -8.53 -27.52 19.88
CA ALA A 266 -7.99 -28.64 19.12
C ALA A 266 -7.23 -29.63 20.02
N VAL A 267 -7.40 -30.92 19.75
CA VAL A 267 -6.60 -31.97 20.38
C VAL A 267 -5.29 -32.13 19.63
N ALA A 268 -4.17 -31.97 20.32
CA ALA A 268 -2.85 -32.03 19.73
C ALA A 268 -2.02 -33.17 20.34
N VAL A 269 -1.19 -33.77 19.50
CA VAL A 269 -0.25 -34.82 19.91
C VAL A 269 1.13 -34.57 19.30
N PRO A 270 2.21 -34.96 19.97
CA PRO A 270 3.54 -34.92 19.37
C PRO A 270 3.59 -35.77 18.10
N GLN A 271 4.21 -35.25 17.04
CA GLN A 271 4.38 -35.92 15.75
C GLN A 271 5.03 -37.32 15.92
N LYS A 272 5.97 -37.44 16.85
CA LYS A 272 6.63 -38.70 17.20
C LYS A 272 5.69 -39.80 17.73
N ALA A 273 4.48 -39.46 18.20
CA ALA A 273 3.48 -40.45 18.67
C ALA A 273 2.65 -41.05 17.54
N VAL A 274 2.68 -40.44 16.35
CA VAL A 274 1.86 -40.84 15.21
C VAL A 274 2.62 -41.83 14.34
N THR A 275 1.95 -42.95 14.02
CA THR A 275 2.47 -43.99 13.11
C THR A 275 1.66 -43.97 11.82
N ILE A 276 2.29 -43.83 10.69
CA ILE A 276 1.63 -43.91 9.38
C ILE A 276 1.86 -45.31 8.80
N GLU A 277 0.78 -46.02 8.51
CA GLU A 277 0.79 -47.35 7.94
C GLU A 277 -0.08 -47.44 6.68
N LYS A 278 -0.06 -48.63 6.01
CA LYS A 278 -0.98 -48.90 4.91
C LYS A 278 -2.43 -48.87 5.42
N GLY A 279 -3.13 -47.78 5.15
CA GLY A 279 -4.53 -47.59 5.55
C GLY A 279 -4.79 -46.35 6.43
N GLY A 280 -3.75 -45.60 6.83
CA GLY A 280 -3.92 -44.32 7.50
C GLY A 280 -2.97 -44.07 8.67
N ALA A 281 -3.34 -43.11 9.50
CA ALA A 281 -2.57 -42.76 10.68
C ALA A 281 -3.13 -43.43 11.93
N TYR A 282 -2.23 -43.91 12.76
CA TYR A 282 -2.55 -44.60 14.00
C TYR A 282 -1.77 -44.04 15.16
N ILE A 283 -2.36 -44.18 16.35
CA ILE A 283 -1.73 -43.78 17.62
C ILE A 283 -1.97 -44.86 18.65
N TYR A 284 -1.03 -45.06 19.58
CA TYR A 284 -1.20 -45.93 20.72
C TYR A 284 -1.69 -45.14 21.93
N VAL A 285 -2.90 -45.47 22.42
CA VAL A 285 -3.56 -44.80 23.54
C VAL A 285 -3.57 -45.78 24.73
N MET A 286 -3.19 -45.28 25.92
CA MET A 286 -3.28 -46.07 27.15
C MET A 286 -4.68 -45.97 27.73
N ARG A 287 -5.29 -47.11 27.95
CA ARG A 287 -6.58 -47.28 28.65
C ARG A 287 -6.39 -47.15 30.16
N ARG A 288 -7.48 -46.95 30.88
CA ARG A 288 -7.50 -46.87 32.37
C ARG A 288 -7.01 -48.14 33.06
N ASP A 289 -7.07 -49.32 32.42
CA ASP A 289 -6.59 -50.61 32.88
C ASP A 289 -5.09 -50.85 32.59
N SER A 290 -4.38 -49.81 32.14
CA SER A 290 -2.96 -49.83 31.74
C SER A 290 -2.69 -50.73 30.50
N THR A 291 -3.68 -51.01 29.70
CA THR A 291 -3.52 -51.68 28.39
C THR A 291 -3.40 -50.63 27.28
N VAL A 292 -2.70 -51.00 26.20
CA VAL A 292 -2.51 -50.13 25.04
C VAL A 292 -3.48 -50.52 23.93
N GLU A 293 -4.17 -49.54 23.40
CA GLU A 293 -5.03 -49.68 22.23
C GLU A 293 -4.39 -48.95 21.03
N LYS A 294 -4.29 -49.66 19.90
CA LYS A 294 -3.95 -49.03 18.62
C LYS A 294 -5.22 -48.48 18.01
N ARG A 295 -5.28 -47.15 17.85
CA ARG A 295 -6.48 -46.46 17.39
C ARG A 295 -6.18 -45.71 16.09
N PHE A 296 -7.09 -45.77 15.14
CA PHE A 296 -7.08 -44.97 13.93
C PHE A 296 -7.41 -43.52 14.28
N ILE A 297 -6.67 -42.59 13.69
CA ILE A 297 -6.89 -41.16 13.86
C ILE A 297 -6.93 -40.45 12.51
N GLU A 298 -7.74 -39.41 12.41
CA GLU A 298 -7.71 -38.47 11.30
C GLU A 298 -6.81 -37.31 11.68
N LEU A 299 -5.74 -37.10 10.90
CA LEU A 299 -4.76 -36.04 11.12
C LEU A 299 -5.25 -34.74 10.51
N GLY A 300 -5.09 -33.66 11.26
CA GLY A 300 -5.18 -32.29 10.81
C GLY A 300 -3.82 -31.69 10.44
N PRO A 301 -3.71 -30.37 10.43
CA PRO A 301 -2.47 -29.67 10.11
C PRO A 301 -1.39 -29.89 11.19
N GLU A 302 -0.14 -29.80 10.73
CA GLU A 302 1.03 -29.78 11.60
C GLU A 302 1.27 -28.39 12.16
N PHE A 303 1.75 -28.30 13.41
CA PHE A 303 2.20 -27.07 14.02
C PHE A 303 3.40 -27.32 14.95
N GLY A 304 4.51 -26.72 14.67
CA GLY A 304 5.77 -27.00 15.37
C GLY A 304 6.13 -28.48 15.32
N ASN A 305 6.26 -29.12 16.49
CA ASN A 305 6.55 -30.55 16.63
C ASN A 305 5.30 -31.40 16.90
N ASN A 306 4.12 -30.78 16.81
CA ASN A 306 2.84 -31.44 17.12
C ASN A 306 1.96 -31.54 15.86
N MET A 307 0.97 -32.44 15.93
CA MET A 307 -0.07 -32.56 14.93
C MET A 307 -1.45 -32.42 15.58
N VAL A 308 -2.35 -31.77 14.92
CA VAL A 308 -3.76 -31.71 15.30
C VAL A 308 -4.38 -33.05 14.97
N VAL A 309 -5.19 -33.59 15.86
CA VAL A 309 -6.02 -34.76 15.61
C VAL A 309 -7.47 -34.32 15.47
N GLU A 310 -8.02 -34.48 14.27
CA GLU A 310 -9.39 -34.07 13.98
C GLU A 310 -10.43 -35.06 14.51
N ARG A 311 -10.10 -36.37 14.46
CA ARG A 311 -10.96 -37.45 14.97
C ARG A 311 -10.14 -38.60 15.49
N GLY A 312 -10.72 -39.33 16.44
CA GLY A 312 -10.16 -40.58 16.96
C GLY A 312 -9.44 -40.44 18.29
N LEU A 313 -9.30 -39.25 18.86
CA LEU A 313 -8.66 -39.01 20.16
C LEU A 313 -9.49 -38.03 20.99
N VAL A 314 -9.50 -38.23 22.31
CA VAL A 314 -10.18 -37.35 23.26
C VAL A 314 -9.14 -36.63 24.12
N ALA A 315 -9.49 -35.43 24.54
CA ALA A 315 -8.70 -34.59 25.43
C ALA A 315 -8.26 -35.35 26.70
N GLY A 316 -6.94 -35.23 27.03
CA GLY A 316 -6.37 -35.85 28.24
C GLY A 316 -6.09 -37.34 28.14
N GLU A 317 -6.39 -38.03 27.04
CA GLU A 317 -5.96 -39.42 26.83
C GLU A 317 -4.42 -39.49 26.78
N GLN A 318 -3.86 -40.49 27.44
CA GLN A 318 -2.42 -40.70 27.45
C GLN A 318 -1.96 -41.39 26.17
N VAL A 319 -1.09 -40.77 25.42
CA VAL A 319 -0.54 -41.28 24.17
C VAL A 319 0.90 -41.76 24.34
N VAL A 320 1.25 -42.82 23.65
CA VAL A 320 2.61 -43.38 23.70
C VAL A 320 3.46 -42.63 22.69
N THR A 321 4.46 -41.91 23.16
CA THR A 321 5.37 -41.11 22.34
C THR A 321 6.66 -41.84 21.95
N GLU A 322 7.04 -42.88 22.73
CA GLU A 322 8.28 -43.63 22.48
C GLU A 322 8.08 -45.12 22.71
N GLY A 323 8.79 -45.97 21.99
CA GLY A 323 8.78 -47.42 22.17
C GLY A 323 7.58 -48.17 21.52
N PHE A 324 6.72 -47.51 20.78
CA PHE A 324 5.50 -48.05 20.19
C PHE A 324 5.76 -49.21 19.21
N HIS A 325 6.93 -49.31 18.61
CA HIS A 325 7.32 -50.40 17.69
C HIS A 325 7.46 -51.77 18.40
N LYS A 326 7.49 -51.78 19.74
CA LYS A 326 7.50 -53.02 20.54
C LYS A 326 6.12 -53.36 21.11
N LEU A 327 5.10 -52.51 20.86
CA LEU A 327 3.79 -52.70 21.43
C LEU A 327 2.85 -53.49 20.50
N THR A 328 2.09 -54.38 21.10
CA THR A 328 0.95 -55.03 20.46
C THR A 328 -0.34 -54.57 21.14
N PRO A 329 -1.46 -54.44 20.39
CA PRO A 329 -2.75 -54.07 21.00
C PRO A 329 -3.11 -55.03 22.16
N GLY A 330 -3.53 -54.47 23.29
CA GLY A 330 -3.86 -55.22 24.51
C GLY A 330 -2.69 -55.48 25.47
N MET A 331 -1.46 -55.09 25.12
CA MET A 331 -0.30 -55.23 25.98
C MET A 331 -0.39 -54.29 27.19
N LYS A 332 -0.08 -54.78 28.40
CA LYS A 332 0.02 -53.95 29.59
C LYS A 332 1.33 -53.17 29.58
N VAL A 333 1.25 -51.84 29.82
CA VAL A 333 2.39 -50.93 29.89
C VAL A 333 2.43 -50.24 31.25
N ARG A 334 3.58 -49.88 31.68
CA ARG A 334 3.79 -49.06 32.88
C ARG A 334 4.21 -47.66 32.46
N ALA A 335 3.47 -46.64 32.89
CA ALA A 335 3.75 -45.25 32.62
C ALA A 335 5.05 -44.80 33.27
#